data_d98ac15982bfb09d03ab6edbe55e7725
#
_entry.id   d98ac15982bfb09d03ab6edbe55e7725
#
_cell.length_a   1.000
_cell.length_b   1.000
_cell.length_c   1.000
_cell.angle_alpha   90.00
_cell.angle_beta   90.00
_cell.angle_gamma   90.00
#
_symmetry.space_group_name_H-M   'P 1'
#
loop_
_entity.id
_entity.type
_entity.pdbx_description
1 polymer ?
#
loop_
_entity_poly.entity_id
_entity_poly.type
_entity_poly.pdbx_seq_one_letter_code
_entity_poly.pdbx_strand_id
1 'polypeptide(L)'
;MNGGLLGDRLGSADTNGHAVPTTHNFDVIIVGAGVSGITAAYRLQASLPHVTYTILEGRHELGGTWSLFKYPGVRSDSDLHTYGFAFNPWDKPNPIATGESITEYMQDTTRKFDIDKTMSFKHKVTAADWRSSEQRWRLEVDNEGSRKVYWAKFVIMGTGYYDYEKPLKADIPGLERFQGTRVHPQFWPEDLNYKGKNMVVIGSGATAVTILPAVVENGVGSVTQVQRSPGMSQHQLL
;
A
#
# COMPACT_ATOMS: atom_id res chain seq x y z
N MET A 1 -31.30 7.74 -16.09
CA MET A 1 -32.20 8.57 -15.27
C MET A 1 -31.77 8.42 -13.83
N ASN A 2 -31.29 9.51 -13.29
CA ASN A 2 -31.10 9.87 -11.89
C ASN A 2 -30.89 8.76 -10.83
N GLY A 3 -29.63 8.40 -10.56
CA GLY A 3 -29.18 7.85 -9.30
C GLY A 3 -28.78 9.00 -8.37
N GLY A 4 -29.66 9.37 -7.44
CA GLY A 4 -29.42 10.45 -6.50
C GLY A 4 -28.29 10.12 -5.53
N LEU A 5 -27.34 11.00 -5.45
CA LEU A 5 -26.39 11.16 -4.36
C LEU A 5 -27.18 11.26 -3.04
N LEU A 6 -27.09 10.24 -2.19
CA LEU A 6 -27.60 10.30 -0.82
C LEU A 6 -26.72 11.31 -0.05
N GLY A 7 -27.36 12.44 0.24
CA GLY A 7 -26.74 13.63 0.77
C GLY A 7 -25.98 13.41 2.08
N ASP A 8 -24.81 14.03 2.13
CA ASP A 8 -24.09 14.33 3.34
C ASP A 8 -25.00 15.12 4.29
N ARG A 9 -25.39 14.51 5.42
CA ARG A 9 -25.96 15.27 6.53
C ARG A 9 -24.83 16.04 7.20
N LEU A 10 -24.82 17.34 7.02
CA LEU A 10 -23.96 18.28 7.75
C LEU A 10 -24.02 17.98 9.25
N GLY A 11 -22.84 17.83 9.86
CA GLY A 11 -22.67 17.42 11.25
C GLY A 11 -23.39 18.37 12.21
N SER A 12 -24.34 17.84 12.99
CA SER A 12 -24.84 18.45 14.20
C SER A 12 -23.83 18.26 15.33
N ALA A 13 -23.61 19.23 16.19
CA ALA A 13 -22.84 19.05 17.41
C ALA A 13 -23.67 18.29 18.45
N ASP A 14 -22.98 17.46 19.27
CA ASP A 14 -23.61 16.84 20.44
C ASP A 14 -23.91 17.86 21.54
N THR A 15 -24.58 17.43 22.62
CA THR A 15 -24.93 18.27 23.76
C THR A 15 -23.72 18.85 24.50
N ASN A 16 -22.52 18.41 24.20
CA ASN A 16 -21.25 18.85 24.78
C ASN A 16 -20.39 19.67 23.78
N GLY A 17 -20.95 20.07 22.64
CA GLY A 17 -20.25 20.89 21.63
C GLY A 17 -19.26 20.13 20.78
N HIS A 18 -19.18 18.78 20.84
CA HIS A 18 -18.35 17.98 19.95
C HIS A 18 -19.06 17.73 18.63
N ALA A 19 -18.38 17.90 17.53
CA ALA A 19 -18.91 17.56 16.22
C ALA A 19 -19.33 16.09 16.18
N VAL A 20 -20.60 15.82 15.85
CA VAL A 20 -21.07 14.45 15.64
C VAL A 20 -20.36 13.87 14.43
N PRO A 21 -19.68 12.72 14.56
CA PRO A 21 -18.97 12.12 13.43
C PRO A 21 -19.90 11.83 12.26
N THR A 22 -19.52 12.21 11.06
CA THR A 22 -20.24 11.83 9.84
C THR A 22 -20.31 10.32 9.74
N THR A 23 -21.52 9.80 9.54
CA THR A 23 -21.79 8.36 9.49
C THR A 23 -22.04 7.91 8.05
N HIS A 24 -21.30 6.89 7.59
CA HIS A 24 -21.40 6.30 6.28
C HIS A 24 -21.82 4.82 6.39
N ASN A 25 -22.66 4.35 5.47
CA ASN A 25 -23.17 2.96 5.47
C ASN A 25 -22.91 2.30 4.13
N PHE A 26 -22.37 1.07 4.19
CA PHE A 26 -22.11 0.22 3.03
C PHE A 26 -22.47 -1.23 3.34
N ASP A 27 -22.65 -2.05 2.31
CA ASP A 27 -22.73 -3.49 2.50
C ASP A 27 -21.34 -4.08 2.77
N VAL A 28 -20.31 -3.60 2.04
CA VAL A 28 -18.92 -4.04 2.19
C VAL A 28 -17.99 -2.84 2.32
N ILE A 29 -17.05 -2.92 3.25
CA ILE A 29 -15.90 -1.99 3.31
C ILE A 29 -14.64 -2.79 3.05
N ILE A 30 -13.83 -2.32 2.10
CA ILE A 30 -12.50 -2.84 1.81
C ILE A 30 -11.49 -1.88 2.45
N VAL A 31 -10.56 -2.41 3.23
CA VAL A 31 -9.51 -1.62 3.87
C VAL A 31 -8.20 -1.82 3.13
N GLY A 32 -7.72 -0.77 2.47
CA GLY A 32 -6.49 -0.75 1.68
C GLY A 32 -6.71 -0.80 0.17
N ALA A 33 -6.05 0.11 -0.57
CA ALA A 33 -6.08 0.25 -2.03
C ALA A 33 -4.82 -0.35 -2.71
N GLY A 34 -4.29 -1.44 -2.17
CA GLY A 34 -3.26 -2.27 -2.79
C GLY A 34 -3.86 -3.30 -3.75
N VAL A 35 -3.01 -4.23 -4.24
CA VAL A 35 -3.42 -5.31 -5.17
C VAL A 35 -4.63 -6.08 -4.63
N SER A 36 -4.63 -6.43 -3.34
CA SER A 36 -5.72 -7.19 -2.71
C SER A 36 -7.04 -6.41 -2.71
N GLY A 37 -7.02 -5.13 -2.35
CA GLY A 37 -8.22 -4.30 -2.31
C GLY A 37 -8.82 -4.05 -3.69
N ILE A 38 -7.98 -3.80 -4.69
CA ILE A 38 -8.41 -3.64 -6.09
C ILE A 38 -9.02 -4.93 -6.63
N THR A 39 -8.39 -6.08 -6.33
CA THR A 39 -8.94 -7.39 -6.71
C THR A 39 -10.30 -7.65 -6.07
N ALA A 40 -10.43 -7.35 -4.77
CA ALA A 40 -11.69 -7.53 -4.03
C ALA A 40 -12.80 -6.64 -4.62
N ALA A 41 -12.49 -5.38 -4.92
CA ALA A 41 -13.42 -4.44 -5.53
C ALA A 41 -13.94 -4.94 -6.89
N TYR A 42 -13.03 -5.33 -7.78
CA TYR A 42 -13.42 -5.91 -9.07
C TYR A 42 -14.32 -7.13 -8.90
N ARG A 43 -13.98 -8.05 -8.00
CA ARG A 43 -14.79 -9.25 -7.75
C ARG A 43 -16.18 -8.92 -7.21
N LEU A 44 -16.29 -7.93 -6.33
CA LEU A 44 -17.60 -7.45 -5.87
C LEU A 44 -18.43 -6.90 -7.02
N GLN A 45 -17.87 -6.01 -7.85
CA GLN A 45 -18.58 -5.45 -9.00
C GLN A 45 -19.05 -6.55 -9.98
N ALA A 46 -18.16 -7.50 -10.29
CA ALA A 46 -18.44 -8.54 -11.27
C ALA A 46 -19.46 -9.58 -10.80
N SER A 47 -19.43 -9.94 -9.50
CA SER A 47 -20.23 -11.06 -8.97
C SER A 47 -21.46 -10.59 -8.18
N LEU A 48 -21.41 -9.38 -7.61
CA LEU A 48 -22.44 -8.83 -6.73
C LEU A 48 -22.74 -7.36 -7.06
N PRO A 49 -23.20 -7.05 -8.29
CA PRO A 49 -23.34 -5.66 -8.77
C PRO A 49 -24.36 -4.79 -8.00
N HIS A 50 -25.19 -5.43 -7.18
CA HIS A 50 -26.17 -4.75 -6.32
C HIS A 50 -25.60 -4.36 -4.94
N VAL A 51 -24.41 -4.82 -4.59
CA VAL A 51 -23.78 -4.58 -3.28
C VAL A 51 -23.09 -3.23 -3.29
N THR A 52 -23.39 -2.41 -2.30
CA THR A 52 -22.71 -1.13 -2.10
C THR A 52 -21.36 -1.36 -1.40
N TYR A 53 -20.29 -0.77 -1.92
CA TYR A 53 -19.00 -0.89 -1.28
C TYR A 53 -18.16 0.40 -1.40
N THR A 54 -17.15 0.51 -0.57
CA THR A 54 -16.10 1.53 -0.66
C THR A 54 -14.75 0.93 -0.29
N ILE A 55 -13.67 1.52 -0.82
CA ILE A 55 -12.30 1.23 -0.40
C ILE A 55 -11.82 2.38 0.48
N LEU A 56 -11.39 2.09 1.69
CA LEU A 56 -10.76 3.06 2.59
C LEU A 56 -9.25 2.86 2.53
N GLU A 57 -8.54 3.89 2.06
CA GLU A 57 -7.08 3.92 1.99
C GLU A 57 -6.53 5.00 2.91
N GLY A 58 -5.62 4.63 3.80
CA GLY A 58 -5.02 5.55 4.77
C GLY A 58 -4.07 6.57 4.15
N ARG A 59 -3.48 6.23 2.99
CA ARG A 59 -2.55 7.10 2.27
C ARG A 59 -3.29 8.00 1.27
N HIS A 60 -2.54 8.88 0.64
CA HIS A 60 -3.07 9.80 -0.39
C HIS A 60 -3.16 9.17 -1.79
N GLU A 61 -2.65 7.95 -1.96
CA GLU A 61 -2.56 7.25 -3.24
C GLU A 61 -2.80 5.74 -3.11
N LEU A 62 -3.22 5.11 -4.19
CA LEU A 62 -3.28 3.66 -4.31
C LEU A 62 -1.90 3.06 -4.58
N GLY A 63 -1.80 1.72 -4.53
CA GLY A 63 -0.60 0.98 -4.93
C GLY A 63 0.01 0.15 -3.81
N GLY A 64 -0.30 0.48 -2.54
CA GLY A 64 0.20 -0.26 -1.39
C GLY A 64 1.73 -0.33 -1.39
N THR A 65 2.28 -1.55 -1.35
CA THR A 65 3.73 -1.81 -1.38
C THR A 65 4.43 -1.10 -2.56
N TRP A 66 3.83 -1.10 -3.74
CA TRP A 66 4.46 -0.62 -4.98
C TRP A 66 4.55 0.91 -5.05
N SER A 67 3.66 1.61 -4.38
CA SER A 67 3.74 3.07 -4.25
C SER A 67 4.46 3.52 -2.97
N LEU A 68 4.64 2.62 -1.98
CA LEU A 68 5.35 2.93 -0.73
C LEU A 68 6.86 2.94 -0.90
N PHE A 69 7.42 1.88 -1.50
CA PHE A 69 8.86 1.73 -1.61
C PHE A 69 9.43 2.57 -2.75
N LYS A 70 10.46 3.38 -2.43
CA LYS A 70 11.13 4.29 -3.35
C LYS A 70 12.65 4.04 -3.44
N TYR A 71 13.14 2.94 -2.85
CA TYR A 71 14.55 2.62 -2.93
C TYR A 71 14.98 2.29 -4.37
N PRO A 72 16.26 2.53 -4.74
CA PRO A 72 16.76 2.25 -6.08
C PRO A 72 16.58 0.78 -6.48
N GLY A 73 16.06 0.55 -7.67
CA GLY A 73 15.87 -0.79 -8.23
C GLY A 73 14.61 -1.51 -7.76
N VAL A 74 13.69 -0.84 -7.04
CA VAL A 74 12.44 -1.46 -6.62
C VAL A 74 11.68 -2.06 -7.80
N ARG A 75 11.43 -3.38 -7.73
CA ARG A 75 10.78 -4.16 -8.80
C ARG A 75 10.10 -5.39 -8.21
N SER A 76 9.24 -6.02 -8.99
CA SER A 76 8.73 -7.35 -8.65
C SER A 76 9.78 -8.42 -8.96
N ASP A 77 9.95 -9.37 -8.06
CA ASP A 77 10.74 -10.59 -8.31
C ASP A 77 9.90 -11.68 -8.98
N SER A 78 8.57 -11.51 -9.00
CA SER A 78 7.63 -12.36 -9.72
C SER A 78 7.27 -11.71 -11.05
N ASP A 79 7.13 -12.54 -12.10
CA ASP A 79 6.68 -12.05 -13.39
C ASP A 79 5.23 -11.55 -13.34
N LEU A 80 4.96 -10.45 -14.03
CA LEU A 80 3.66 -9.79 -14.00
C LEU A 80 2.59 -10.51 -14.83
N HIS A 81 2.97 -11.43 -15.73
CA HIS A 81 1.99 -12.24 -16.43
C HIS A 81 1.29 -13.21 -15.46
N THR A 82 2.02 -13.67 -14.43
CA THR A 82 1.45 -14.52 -13.36
C THR A 82 0.92 -13.69 -12.18
N TYR A 83 1.66 -12.66 -11.76
CA TYR A 83 1.33 -11.85 -10.59
C TYR A 83 0.26 -10.79 -10.86
N GLY A 84 0.08 -10.37 -12.12
CA GLY A 84 -0.90 -9.38 -12.52
C GLY A 84 -2.34 -9.81 -12.28
N PHE A 85 -3.28 -8.88 -12.44
CA PHE A 85 -4.70 -9.15 -12.28
C PHE A 85 -5.20 -10.10 -13.38
N ALA A 86 -5.76 -11.23 -13.03
CA ALA A 86 -6.33 -12.19 -14.00
C ALA A 86 -7.43 -11.58 -14.89
N PHE A 87 -8.13 -10.54 -14.40
CA PHE A 87 -9.17 -9.83 -15.12
C PHE A 87 -8.65 -8.65 -15.97
N ASN A 88 -7.41 -8.26 -15.78
CA ASN A 88 -6.69 -7.27 -16.58
C ASN A 88 -5.23 -7.70 -16.71
N PRO A 89 -4.91 -8.71 -17.56
CA PRO A 89 -3.56 -9.25 -17.68
C PRO A 89 -2.53 -8.18 -18.03
N TRP A 90 -1.29 -8.40 -17.53
CA TRP A 90 -0.14 -7.59 -17.90
C TRP A 90 0.15 -7.75 -19.39
N ASP A 91 0.19 -6.65 -20.12
CA ASP A 91 0.34 -6.61 -21.59
C ASP A 91 1.69 -6.03 -22.08
N LYS A 92 2.54 -5.62 -21.11
CA LYS A 92 3.86 -5.09 -21.45
C LYS A 92 4.87 -6.23 -21.66
N PRO A 93 5.87 -6.07 -22.56
CA PRO A 93 6.79 -7.15 -22.94
C PRO A 93 7.74 -7.57 -21.81
N ASN A 94 8.10 -6.65 -20.89
CA ASN A 94 8.95 -6.99 -19.78
C ASN A 94 8.12 -7.60 -18.64
N PRO A 95 8.33 -8.88 -18.29
CA PRO A 95 7.59 -9.54 -17.21
C PRO A 95 8.02 -9.05 -15.82
N ILE A 96 9.28 -8.66 -15.64
CA ILE A 96 9.81 -8.14 -14.39
C ILE A 96 9.66 -6.61 -14.40
N ALA A 97 8.63 -6.14 -13.70
CA ALA A 97 8.26 -4.74 -13.75
C ALA A 97 8.80 -3.94 -12.55
N THR A 98 9.15 -2.69 -12.79
CA THR A 98 9.52 -1.73 -11.74
C THR A 98 8.31 -1.38 -10.87
N GLY A 99 8.54 -0.91 -9.65
CA GLY A 99 7.47 -0.46 -8.75
C GLY A 99 6.61 0.64 -9.37
N GLU A 100 7.21 1.55 -10.14
CA GLU A 100 6.51 2.60 -10.88
C GLU A 100 5.56 2.01 -11.94
N SER A 101 6.07 1.12 -12.80
CA SER A 101 5.27 0.46 -13.84
C SER A 101 4.11 -0.36 -13.26
N ILE A 102 4.31 -0.98 -12.09
CA ILE A 102 3.25 -1.71 -11.40
C ILE A 102 2.20 -0.73 -10.85
N THR A 103 2.63 0.38 -10.27
CA THR A 103 1.72 1.41 -9.76
C THR A 103 0.87 2.01 -10.88
N GLU A 104 1.47 2.34 -12.03
CA GLU A 104 0.76 2.80 -13.22
C GLU A 104 -0.28 1.78 -13.70
N TYR A 105 0.13 0.51 -13.81
CA TYR A 105 -0.76 -0.58 -14.19
C TYR A 105 -1.96 -0.72 -13.24
N MET A 106 -1.73 -0.58 -11.93
CA MET A 106 -2.81 -0.58 -10.95
C MET A 106 -3.75 0.62 -11.13
N GLN A 107 -3.21 1.81 -11.37
CA GLN A 107 -3.99 3.03 -11.63
C GLN A 107 -4.84 2.87 -12.90
N ASP A 108 -4.26 2.37 -13.98
CA ASP A 108 -4.97 2.15 -15.25
C ASP A 108 -6.06 1.09 -15.08
N THR A 109 -5.77 0.03 -14.33
CA THR A 109 -6.76 -1.00 -14.00
C THR A 109 -7.94 -0.41 -13.24
N THR A 110 -7.69 0.42 -12.22
CA THR A 110 -8.79 1.01 -11.44
C THR A 110 -9.65 1.94 -12.27
N ARG A 111 -9.06 2.75 -13.16
CA ARG A 111 -9.80 3.61 -14.09
C ARG A 111 -10.61 2.80 -15.11
N LYS A 112 -10.00 1.76 -15.67
CA LYS A 112 -10.65 0.90 -16.68
C LYS A 112 -11.94 0.24 -16.17
N PHE A 113 -11.98 -0.06 -14.88
CA PHE A 113 -13.12 -0.74 -14.25
C PHE A 113 -13.91 0.15 -13.28
N ASP A 114 -13.72 1.48 -13.33
CA ASP A 114 -14.41 2.45 -12.49
C ASP A 114 -14.24 2.22 -10.97
N ILE A 115 -13.20 1.48 -10.56
CA ILE A 115 -12.90 1.18 -9.15
C ILE A 115 -12.38 2.44 -8.44
N ASP A 116 -11.65 3.29 -9.13
CA ASP A 116 -11.14 4.56 -8.63
C ASP A 116 -12.24 5.45 -8.03
N LYS A 117 -13.45 5.40 -8.59
CA LYS A 117 -14.63 6.15 -8.12
C LYS A 117 -15.14 5.69 -6.74
N THR A 118 -14.74 4.52 -6.29
CA THR A 118 -15.15 3.93 -5.00
C THR A 118 -14.10 4.07 -3.91
N MET A 119 -12.96 4.71 -4.22
CA MET A 119 -11.84 4.89 -3.29
C MET A 119 -11.96 6.18 -2.49
N SER A 120 -11.74 6.06 -1.19
CA SER A 120 -11.60 7.19 -0.25
C SER A 120 -10.17 7.19 0.28
N PHE A 121 -9.35 8.10 -0.24
CA PHE A 121 -7.98 8.30 0.23
C PHE A 121 -7.91 9.11 1.52
N LYS A 122 -6.79 9.00 2.26
CA LYS A 122 -6.57 9.64 3.56
C LYS A 122 -7.61 9.21 4.60
N HIS A 123 -8.18 8.04 4.44
CA HIS A 123 -9.17 7.44 5.32
C HIS A 123 -8.55 6.25 6.06
N LYS A 124 -7.81 6.55 7.13
CA LYS A 124 -7.12 5.53 7.93
C LYS A 124 -8.09 4.87 8.90
N VAL A 125 -8.38 3.60 8.70
CA VAL A 125 -9.16 2.80 9.67
C VAL A 125 -8.29 2.59 10.91
N THR A 126 -8.78 3.05 12.06
CA THR A 126 -8.07 2.98 13.34
C THR A 126 -8.64 1.93 14.27
N ALA A 127 -9.90 1.56 14.10
CA ALA A 127 -10.56 0.50 14.84
C ALA A 127 -11.68 -0.14 14.00
N ALA A 128 -11.96 -1.41 14.25
CA ALA A 128 -13.09 -2.13 13.65
C ALA A 128 -13.71 -3.04 14.72
N ASP A 129 -14.94 -2.77 15.12
CA ASP A 129 -15.67 -3.47 16.15
C ASP A 129 -16.95 -4.08 15.61
N TRP A 130 -17.16 -5.38 15.88
CA TRP A 130 -18.43 -6.02 15.58
C TRP A 130 -19.51 -5.62 16.60
N ARG A 131 -20.64 -5.16 16.12
CA ARG A 131 -21.80 -4.80 16.92
C ARG A 131 -22.93 -5.81 16.70
N SER A 132 -23.07 -6.74 17.62
CA SER A 132 -24.05 -7.84 17.49
C SER A 132 -25.50 -7.35 17.49
N SER A 133 -25.82 -6.29 18.23
CA SER A 133 -27.14 -5.66 18.20
C SER A 133 -27.53 -5.12 16.83
N GLU A 134 -26.55 -4.62 16.08
CA GLU A 134 -26.70 -4.01 14.75
C GLU A 134 -26.43 -5.01 13.62
N GLN A 135 -25.86 -6.17 13.96
CA GLN A 135 -25.34 -7.16 13.00
C GLN A 135 -24.42 -6.54 11.94
N ARG A 136 -23.53 -5.63 12.38
CA ARG A 136 -22.64 -4.86 11.53
C ARG A 136 -21.30 -4.58 12.19
N TRP A 137 -20.32 -4.35 11.35
CA TRP A 137 -19.04 -3.77 11.74
C TRP A 137 -19.18 -2.27 11.87
N ARG A 138 -18.65 -1.72 12.95
CA ARG A 138 -18.45 -0.29 13.16
C ARG A 138 -16.97 0.01 13.03
N LEU A 139 -16.58 0.80 12.03
CA LEU A 139 -15.21 1.23 11.80
C LEU A 139 -15.04 2.68 12.25
N GLU A 140 -13.98 2.93 12.99
CA GLU A 140 -13.49 4.28 13.26
C GLU A 140 -12.42 4.64 12.24
N VAL A 141 -12.54 5.81 11.66
CA VAL A 141 -11.69 6.27 10.57
C VAL A 141 -11.17 7.66 10.91
N ASP A 142 -9.86 7.82 10.83
CA ASP A 142 -9.21 9.12 10.84
C ASP A 142 -9.04 9.61 9.40
N ASN A 143 -9.60 10.78 9.12
CA ASN A 143 -9.42 11.49 7.87
C ASN A 143 -8.73 12.83 8.15
N GLU A 144 -7.40 12.80 8.20
CA GLU A 144 -6.56 13.98 8.46
C GLU A 144 -6.98 14.73 9.75
N GLY A 145 -7.17 13.98 10.84
CA GLY A 145 -7.60 14.52 12.13
C GLY A 145 -9.11 14.63 12.30
N SER A 146 -9.90 14.44 11.24
CA SER A 146 -11.36 14.39 11.32
C SER A 146 -11.84 12.97 11.54
N ARG A 147 -12.53 12.71 12.64
CA ARG A 147 -13.10 11.41 12.96
C ARG A 147 -14.37 11.15 12.16
N LYS A 148 -14.42 10.01 11.48
CA LYS A 148 -15.59 9.50 10.76
C LYS A 148 -15.96 8.11 11.26
N VAL A 149 -17.24 7.75 11.13
CA VAL A 149 -17.73 6.41 11.48
C VAL A 149 -18.32 5.75 10.23
N TYR A 150 -17.86 4.55 9.95
CA TYR A 150 -18.36 3.73 8.85
C TYR A 150 -19.01 2.47 9.40
N TRP A 151 -20.09 2.04 8.76
CA TRP A 151 -20.78 0.79 9.08
C TRP A 151 -20.85 -0.11 7.87
N ALA A 152 -20.60 -1.39 8.08
CA ALA A 152 -20.69 -2.39 7.01
C ALA A 152 -21.17 -3.75 7.54
N LYS A 153 -21.81 -4.52 6.68
CA LYS A 153 -22.13 -5.93 6.96
C LYS A 153 -20.87 -6.80 6.89
N PHE A 154 -19.97 -6.47 5.97
CA PHE A 154 -18.72 -7.19 5.74
C PHE A 154 -17.54 -6.23 5.67
N VAL A 155 -16.39 -6.68 6.15
CA VAL A 155 -15.11 -5.97 6.04
C VAL A 155 -14.10 -6.90 5.38
N ILE A 156 -13.43 -6.41 4.34
CA ILE A 156 -12.35 -7.10 3.66
C ILE A 156 -11.04 -6.39 4.01
N MET A 157 -10.12 -7.11 4.65
CA MET A 157 -8.83 -6.56 5.06
C MET A 157 -7.80 -6.76 3.94
N GLY A 158 -7.53 -5.69 3.19
CA GLY A 158 -6.50 -5.63 2.14
C GLY A 158 -5.28 -4.82 2.56
N THR A 159 -4.96 -4.81 3.86
CA THR A 159 -3.96 -3.91 4.48
C THR A 159 -2.51 -4.28 4.21
N GLY A 160 -2.25 -5.48 3.66
CA GLY A 160 -0.89 -5.99 3.53
C GLY A 160 -0.28 -6.34 4.90
N TYR A 161 1.05 -6.47 4.94
CA TYR A 161 1.79 -6.90 6.13
C TYR A 161 2.87 -5.90 6.58
N TYR A 162 3.03 -4.78 5.87
CA TYR A 162 3.94 -3.71 6.30
C TYR A 162 3.23 -2.71 7.21
N ASP A 163 3.94 -2.28 8.25
CA ASP A 163 3.57 -1.06 8.96
C ASP A 163 4.09 0.14 8.15
N TYR A 164 3.19 0.96 7.62
CA TYR A 164 3.56 2.09 6.77
C TYR A 164 4.17 3.28 7.54
N GLU A 165 4.10 3.27 8.86
CA GLU A 165 4.63 4.35 9.72
C GLU A 165 5.96 3.97 10.36
N LYS A 166 6.19 2.66 10.57
CA LYS A 166 7.37 2.16 11.28
C LYS A 166 8.04 1.03 10.52
N PRO A 167 9.37 1.12 10.30
CA PRO A 167 10.11 0.03 9.71
C PRO A 167 10.27 -1.11 10.73
N LEU A 168 10.40 -2.33 10.23
CA LEU A 168 10.84 -3.43 11.07
C LEU A 168 12.28 -3.13 11.54
N LYS A 169 12.43 -2.81 12.81
CA LYS A 169 13.71 -2.43 13.39
C LYS A 169 14.56 -3.69 13.64
N ALA A 170 15.71 -3.78 12.96
CA ALA A 170 16.71 -4.79 13.29
C ALA A 170 17.54 -4.33 14.49
N ASP A 171 17.77 -5.24 15.44
CA ASP A 171 18.72 -5.02 16.52
C ASP A 171 20.14 -5.36 16.02
N ILE A 172 20.96 -4.33 15.83
CA ILE A 172 22.33 -4.43 15.36
C ILE A 172 23.22 -3.81 16.43
N PRO A 173 23.95 -4.63 17.22
CA PRO A 173 24.77 -4.12 18.30
C PRO A 173 25.81 -3.11 17.80
N GLY A 174 25.86 -1.96 18.44
CA GLY A 174 26.81 -0.90 18.11
C GLY A 174 26.43 -0.01 16.93
N LEU A 175 25.27 -0.21 16.34
CA LEU A 175 24.78 0.63 15.21
C LEU A 175 24.68 2.12 15.61
N GLU A 176 24.42 2.40 16.87
CA GLU A 176 24.35 3.76 17.43
C GLU A 176 25.68 4.53 17.33
N ARG A 177 26.80 3.83 17.28
CA ARG A 177 28.17 4.41 17.14
C ARG A 177 28.54 4.76 15.71
N PHE A 178 27.78 4.26 14.74
CA PHE A 178 28.02 4.57 13.34
C PHE A 178 27.70 6.04 13.04
N GLN A 179 28.70 6.77 12.56
CA GLN A 179 28.61 8.22 12.30
C GLN A 179 28.11 8.58 10.88
N GLY A 180 27.98 7.58 10.00
CA GLY A 180 27.48 7.77 8.66
C GLY A 180 25.95 7.83 8.57
N THR A 181 25.45 8.09 7.36
CA THR A 181 24.02 8.10 7.09
C THR A 181 23.45 6.69 7.18
N ARG A 182 22.41 6.52 7.98
CA ARG A 182 21.67 5.25 8.15
C ARG A 182 20.34 5.36 7.44
N VAL A 183 20.03 4.41 6.58
CA VAL A 183 18.80 4.39 5.80
C VAL A 183 18.12 3.03 5.96
N HIS A 184 16.82 3.04 6.25
CA HIS A 184 15.99 1.87 6.10
C HIS A 184 15.29 1.93 4.73
N PRO A 185 15.36 0.87 3.89
CA PRO A 185 14.83 0.91 2.52
C PRO A 185 13.36 1.32 2.41
N GLN A 186 12.54 1.00 3.40
CA GLN A 186 11.13 1.40 3.41
C GLN A 186 10.94 2.93 3.42
N PHE A 187 11.91 3.66 3.96
CA PHE A 187 11.91 5.13 4.04
C PHE A 187 13.17 5.68 3.36
N TRP A 188 13.40 5.24 2.13
CA TRP A 188 14.52 5.73 1.34
C TRP A 188 14.31 7.21 0.99
N PRO A 189 15.23 8.12 1.40
CA PRO A 189 15.12 9.51 1.03
C PRO A 189 15.34 9.69 -0.47
N GLU A 190 14.43 10.35 -1.15
CA GLU A 190 14.49 10.54 -2.61
C GLU A 190 15.70 11.39 -3.04
N ASP A 191 16.16 12.30 -2.17
CA ASP A 191 17.31 13.18 -2.38
C ASP A 191 18.64 12.62 -1.86
N LEU A 192 18.69 11.37 -1.44
CA LEU A 192 19.87 10.74 -0.88
C LEU A 192 21.02 10.68 -1.90
N ASN A 193 22.03 11.50 -1.71
CA ASN A 193 23.23 11.46 -2.52
C ASN A 193 24.25 10.45 -1.97
N TYR A 194 24.37 9.30 -2.62
CA TYR A 194 25.33 8.25 -2.32
C TYR A 194 26.40 8.07 -3.41
N LYS A 195 26.40 8.91 -4.45
CA LYS A 195 27.37 8.85 -5.55
C LYS A 195 28.80 9.03 -5.04
N GLY A 196 29.68 8.11 -5.42
CA GLY A 196 31.08 8.08 -4.98
C GLY A 196 31.30 7.69 -3.51
N LYS A 197 30.26 7.39 -2.73
CA LYS A 197 30.37 6.98 -1.32
C LYS A 197 30.55 5.47 -1.18
N ASN A 198 31.10 5.08 -0.02
CA ASN A 198 31.14 3.66 0.36
C ASN A 198 29.84 3.30 1.06
N MET A 199 29.14 2.28 0.57
CA MET A 199 27.86 1.83 1.10
C MET A 199 27.99 0.42 1.70
N VAL A 200 27.34 0.20 2.83
CA VAL A 200 27.17 -1.12 3.42
C VAL A 200 25.69 -1.47 3.41
N VAL A 201 25.35 -2.59 2.77
CA VAL A 201 23.99 -3.14 2.74
C VAL A 201 23.93 -4.32 3.68
N ILE A 202 23.13 -4.22 4.74
CA ILE A 202 22.97 -5.29 5.73
C ILE A 202 21.69 -6.06 5.41
N GLY A 203 21.84 -7.28 4.95
CA GLY A 203 20.76 -8.18 4.56
C GLY A 203 21.01 -8.90 3.25
N SER A 204 20.21 -9.92 2.96
CA SER A 204 20.28 -10.75 1.75
C SER A 204 18.90 -11.09 1.18
N GLY A 205 17.84 -10.42 1.63
CA GLY A 205 16.48 -10.58 1.10
C GLY A 205 16.28 -9.84 -0.24
N ALA A 206 15.08 -9.95 -0.80
CA ALA A 206 14.69 -9.35 -2.08
C ALA A 206 15.09 -7.87 -2.20
N THR A 207 14.87 -7.08 -1.16
CA THR A 207 15.25 -5.66 -1.13
C THR A 207 16.77 -5.46 -1.32
N ALA A 208 17.62 -6.26 -0.65
CA ALA A 208 19.06 -6.14 -0.81
C ALA A 208 19.51 -6.54 -2.23
N VAL A 209 18.93 -7.60 -2.76
CA VAL A 209 19.22 -8.11 -4.13
C VAL A 209 18.88 -7.06 -5.19
N THR A 210 17.81 -6.27 -4.99
CA THR A 210 17.42 -5.23 -5.95
C THR A 210 18.18 -3.93 -5.77
N ILE A 211 18.54 -3.55 -4.54
CA ILE A 211 19.31 -2.32 -4.25
C ILE A 211 20.75 -2.42 -4.80
N LEU A 212 21.42 -3.57 -4.60
CA LEU A 212 22.83 -3.72 -4.93
C LEU A 212 23.18 -3.33 -6.38
N PRO A 213 22.58 -3.91 -7.42
CA PRO A 213 22.89 -3.53 -8.79
C PRO A 213 22.51 -2.06 -9.07
N ALA A 214 21.37 -1.60 -8.58
CA ALA A 214 20.89 -0.25 -8.84
C ALA A 214 21.81 0.84 -8.26
N VAL A 215 22.35 0.66 -7.05
CA VAL A 215 23.28 1.65 -6.48
C VAL A 215 24.64 1.63 -7.17
N VAL A 216 25.07 0.46 -7.70
CA VAL A 216 26.30 0.36 -8.50
C VAL A 216 26.13 1.09 -9.82
N GLU A 217 25.03 0.87 -10.54
CA GLU A 217 24.71 1.59 -11.78
C GLU A 217 24.60 3.12 -11.57
N ASN A 218 24.08 3.53 -10.42
CA ASN A 218 23.96 4.95 -10.06
C ASN A 218 25.25 5.57 -9.53
N GLY A 219 26.36 4.83 -9.54
CA GLY A 219 27.69 5.36 -9.28
C GLY A 219 28.10 5.45 -7.82
N VAL A 220 27.65 4.54 -6.96
CA VAL A 220 28.24 4.36 -5.63
C VAL A 220 29.74 4.05 -5.76
N GLY A 221 30.56 4.57 -4.84
CA GLY A 221 32.02 4.35 -4.91
C GLY A 221 32.42 2.90 -4.62
N SER A 222 31.80 2.31 -3.61
CA SER A 222 31.90 0.88 -3.32
C SER A 222 30.66 0.41 -2.59
N VAL A 223 30.32 -0.89 -2.72
CA VAL A 223 29.25 -1.50 -1.94
C VAL A 223 29.73 -2.78 -1.29
N THR A 224 29.45 -2.94 -0.02
CA THR A 224 29.72 -4.15 0.77
C THR A 224 28.41 -4.72 1.26
N GLN A 225 28.13 -5.98 0.92
CA GLN A 225 26.97 -6.69 1.48
C GLN A 225 27.37 -7.47 2.72
N VAL A 226 26.63 -7.30 3.81
CA VAL A 226 26.77 -8.09 5.03
C VAL A 226 25.51 -8.95 5.19
N GLN A 227 25.70 -10.26 5.29
CA GLN A 227 24.60 -11.20 5.41
C GLN A 227 24.88 -12.25 6.49
N ARG A 228 23.83 -12.71 7.16
CA ARG A 228 23.92 -13.77 8.18
C ARG A 228 24.05 -15.14 7.55
N SER A 229 23.30 -15.36 6.46
CA SER A 229 23.29 -16.62 5.70
C SER A 229 23.34 -16.33 4.22
N PRO A 230 23.98 -17.18 3.38
CA PRO A 230 23.93 -17.03 1.94
C PRO A 230 22.49 -17.03 1.43
N GLY A 231 22.16 -16.09 0.56
CA GLY A 231 20.89 -16.09 -0.16
C GLY A 231 20.95 -17.11 -1.31
N MET A 232 19.86 -17.83 -1.56
CA MET A 232 19.70 -18.55 -2.82
C MET A 232 19.20 -17.56 -3.86
N SER A 233 20.04 -17.19 -4.83
CA SER A 233 19.60 -16.50 -6.04
C SER A 233 19.27 -17.53 -7.09
N GLN A 234 18.04 -17.59 -7.55
CA GLN A 234 17.76 -18.23 -8.83
C GLN A 234 18.32 -17.32 -9.92
N HIS A 235 19.33 -17.80 -10.63
CA HIS A 235 19.74 -17.18 -11.89
C HIS A 235 18.58 -17.34 -12.86
N GLN A 236 17.78 -16.31 -13.02
CA GLN A 236 16.95 -16.19 -14.21
C GLN A 236 17.91 -15.82 -15.34
N LEU A 237 18.18 -16.79 -16.19
CA LEU A 237 18.79 -16.55 -17.50
C LEU A 237 17.80 -15.65 -18.25
N LEU A 238 18.16 -14.39 -18.43
CA LEU A 238 17.52 -13.47 -19.35
C LEU A 238 17.94 -13.81 -20.77
#